data_b035a5b91dd17849bbeb1a3276aed345
#
_entry.id   b035a5b91dd17849bbeb1a3276aed345
#
_cell.length_a   1.000
_cell.length_b   1.000
_cell.length_c   1.000
_cell.angle_alpha   90.00
_cell.angle_beta   90.00
_cell.angle_gamma   90.00
#
_symmetry.space_group_name_H-M   'P 1'
#
loop_
_entity.id
_entity.type
_entity.pdbx_description
1 polymer ?
#
loop_
_entity_poly.entity_id
_entity_poly.type
_entity_poly.pdbx_seq_one_letter_code
_entity_poly.pdbx_strand_id
1 'polypeptide(L)'
;MTDSDIDILEWTVHPMREQPARAAMVLIAMLACGTLVTLSVPDPQLGLMAGGGAVFFLFLTLNRFFLPSRYRLDQNGIAVRYPFGSKSLRWKDLRRFPHDQAGGYLTTRARKGAFDRRGISVLFGARGAEIIPRIKSAMESNP
;
A
#
# COMPACT_ATOMS: atom_id res chain seq x y z
N MET A 1 -12.31 23.62 28.27
CA MET A 1 -11.10 23.30 27.52
C MET A 1 -11.31 22.00 26.75
N THR A 2 -11.66 22.16 25.57
CA THR A 2 -11.66 21.04 24.65
C THR A 2 -10.22 20.80 24.27
N ASP A 3 -9.54 19.98 25.04
CA ASP A 3 -8.56 19.16 24.43
C ASP A 3 -9.30 18.40 23.35
N SER A 4 -9.15 18.85 22.16
CA SER A 4 -9.41 18.02 21.03
C SER A 4 -8.48 16.83 21.18
N ASP A 5 -8.96 15.84 21.91
CA ASP A 5 -8.56 14.48 21.67
C ASP A 5 -8.86 14.24 20.19
N ILE A 6 -7.98 14.73 19.36
CA ILE A 6 -7.97 14.31 17.99
C ILE A 6 -7.54 12.88 18.11
N ASP A 7 -8.54 12.03 18.17
CA ASP A 7 -8.41 10.62 18.26
C ASP A 7 -7.39 10.18 17.21
N ILE A 8 -6.22 9.80 17.66
CA ILE A 8 -5.24 9.17 16.80
C ILE A 8 -5.89 7.89 16.28
N LEU A 9 -6.15 7.86 14.99
CA LEU A 9 -6.72 6.69 14.35
C LEU A 9 -5.60 5.83 13.78
N GLU A 10 -5.47 4.64 14.30
CA GLU A 10 -4.50 3.66 13.80
C GLU A 10 -5.23 2.41 13.31
N TRP A 11 -4.82 1.90 12.16
CA TRP A 11 -5.31 0.62 11.68
C TRP A 11 -4.24 -0.12 10.87
N THR A 12 -4.38 -1.42 10.80
CA THR A 12 -3.50 -2.30 10.05
C THR A 12 -4.30 -2.98 8.95
N VAL A 13 -3.77 -3.00 7.74
CA VAL A 13 -4.39 -3.68 6.60
C VAL A 13 -3.44 -4.76 6.10
N HIS A 14 -4.01 -5.93 5.86
CA HIS A 14 -3.33 -7.04 5.19
C HIS A 14 -3.87 -7.14 3.76
N PRO A 15 -3.13 -6.68 2.74
CA PRO A 15 -3.63 -6.68 1.37
C PRO A 15 -4.06 -8.06 0.87
N MET A 16 -3.37 -9.10 1.29
CA MET A 16 -3.74 -10.48 0.96
C MET A 16 -5.12 -10.89 1.48
N ARG A 17 -5.49 -10.43 2.68
CA ARG A 17 -6.79 -10.76 3.28
C ARG A 17 -7.92 -9.94 2.69
N GLU A 18 -7.63 -8.69 2.36
CA GLU A 18 -8.63 -7.77 1.81
C GLU A 18 -8.96 -8.08 0.34
N GLN A 19 -8.00 -8.60 -0.40
CA GLN A 19 -8.15 -8.88 -1.84
C GLN A 19 -7.60 -10.26 -2.20
N PRO A 20 -8.26 -11.34 -1.76
CA PRO A 20 -7.73 -12.69 -1.96
C PRO A 20 -7.61 -13.11 -3.42
N ALA A 21 -8.50 -12.63 -4.30
CA ALA A 21 -8.42 -12.92 -5.73
C ALA A 21 -7.16 -12.33 -6.37
N ARG A 22 -6.81 -11.10 -6.02
CA ARG A 22 -5.56 -10.46 -6.50
C ARG A 22 -4.33 -11.14 -5.94
N ALA A 23 -4.37 -11.55 -4.67
CA ALA A 23 -3.30 -12.33 -4.06
C ALA A 23 -3.06 -13.64 -4.80
N ALA A 24 -4.13 -14.36 -5.11
CA ALA A 24 -4.05 -15.60 -5.88
C ALA A 24 -3.46 -15.37 -7.28
N MET A 25 -3.89 -14.34 -8.00
CA MET A 25 -3.35 -14.00 -9.31
C MET A 25 -1.85 -13.69 -9.26
N VAL A 26 -1.41 -12.93 -8.26
CA VAL A 26 0.02 -12.60 -8.08
C VAL A 26 0.83 -13.86 -7.80
N LEU A 27 0.35 -14.74 -6.93
CA LEU A 27 1.01 -16.02 -6.64
C LEU A 27 1.11 -16.92 -7.88
N ILE A 28 0.04 -17.03 -8.65
CA ILE A 28 0.03 -17.81 -9.90
C ILE A 28 1.04 -17.21 -10.89
N ALA A 29 1.07 -15.89 -11.05
CA ALA A 29 2.02 -15.22 -11.93
C ALA A 29 3.47 -15.45 -11.49
N MET A 30 3.74 -15.37 -10.19
CA MET A 30 5.08 -15.65 -9.63
C MET A 30 5.53 -17.09 -9.91
N LEU A 31 4.64 -18.07 -9.69
CA LEU A 31 4.94 -19.48 -9.96
C LEU A 31 5.14 -19.73 -11.45
N ALA A 32 4.33 -19.12 -12.32
CA ALA A 32 4.49 -19.21 -13.77
C ALA A 32 5.83 -18.64 -14.21
N CYS A 33 6.22 -17.47 -13.72
CA CYS A 33 7.54 -16.89 -14.01
C CYS A 33 8.68 -17.78 -13.53
N GLY A 34 8.62 -18.30 -12.33
CA GLY A 34 9.61 -19.22 -11.79
C GLY A 34 9.75 -20.48 -12.63
N THR A 35 8.63 -21.07 -13.04
CA THR A 35 8.60 -22.26 -13.91
C THR A 35 9.21 -21.97 -15.27
N LEU A 36 8.85 -20.84 -15.90
CA LEU A 36 9.43 -20.45 -17.20
C LEU A 36 10.95 -20.29 -17.11
N VAL A 37 11.44 -19.64 -16.06
CA VAL A 37 12.88 -19.48 -15.84
C VAL A 37 13.56 -20.84 -15.64
N THR A 38 12.97 -21.73 -14.84
CA THR A 38 13.49 -23.07 -14.61
C THR A 38 13.61 -23.86 -15.92
N LEU A 39 12.58 -23.82 -16.75
CA LEU A 39 12.55 -24.55 -18.04
C LEU A 39 13.43 -23.90 -19.12
N SER A 40 13.80 -22.67 -18.99
CA SER A 40 14.66 -21.93 -19.93
C SER A 40 16.14 -22.29 -19.79
N VAL A 41 16.52 -22.87 -18.66
CA VAL A 41 17.91 -23.27 -18.39
C VAL A 41 18.08 -24.77 -18.69
N PRO A 42 19.01 -25.15 -19.54
CA PRO A 42 19.19 -26.57 -19.94
C PRO A 42 19.61 -27.47 -18.79
N ASP A 43 20.40 -26.99 -17.86
CA ASP A 43 20.82 -27.74 -16.68
C ASP A 43 19.73 -27.73 -15.62
N PRO A 44 19.21 -28.90 -15.17
CA PRO A 44 18.10 -28.96 -14.21
C PRO A 44 18.39 -28.32 -12.85
N GLN A 45 19.62 -28.46 -12.34
CA GLN A 45 20.00 -27.88 -11.05
C GLN A 45 20.10 -26.36 -11.13
N LEU A 46 20.77 -25.85 -12.15
CA LEU A 46 20.86 -24.41 -12.39
C LEU A 46 19.49 -23.80 -12.70
N GLY A 47 18.66 -24.51 -13.44
CA GLY A 47 17.29 -24.10 -13.75
C GLY A 47 16.43 -23.95 -12.48
N LEU A 48 16.51 -24.92 -11.57
CA LEU A 48 15.79 -24.86 -10.30
C LEU A 48 16.27 -23.70 -9.41
N MET A 49 17.58 -23.49 -9.36
CA MET A 49 18.17 -22.36 -8.60
C MET A 49 17.76 -21.02 -9.20
N ALA A 50 17.81 -20.88 -10.53
CA ALA A 50 17.41 -19.66 -11.23
C ALA A 50 15.92 -19.37 -11.07
N GLY A 51 15.06 -20.37 -11.22
CA GLY A 51 13.61 -20.24 -11.01
C GLY A 51 13.25 -19.89 -9.59
N GLY A 52 13.86 -20.56 -8.61
CA GLY A 52 13.70 -20.26 -7.20
C GLY A 52 14.18 -18.85 -6.85
N GLY A 53 15.31 -18.44 -7.39
CA GLY A 53 15.84 -17.08 -7.25
C GLY A 53 14.91 -16.02 -7.84
N ALA A 54 14.31 -16.29 -9.00
CA ALA A 54 13.33 -15.39 -9.62
C ALA A 54 12.07 -15.23 -8.77
N VAL A 55 11.53 -16.31 -8.24
CA VAL A 55 10.38 -16.26 -7.32
C VAL A 55 10.72 -15.47 -6.05
N PHE A 56 11.87 -15.72 -5.48
CA PHE A 56 12.34 -15.01 -4.30
C PHE A 56 12.51 -13.50 -4.56
N PHE A 57 13.10 -13.13 -5.68
CA PHE A 57 13.25 -11.74 -6.09
C PHE A 57 11.89 -11.05 -6.29
N LEU A 58 10.95 -11.73 -6.95
CA LEU A 58 9.59 -11.22 -7.13
C LEU A 58 8.90 -11.05 -5.77
N PHE A 59 9.06 -12.00 -4.87
CA PHE A 59 8.52 -11.90 -3.52
C PHE A 59 9.06 -10.67 -2.78
N LEU A 60 10.35 -10.43 -2.83
CA LEU A 60 10.95 -9.24 -2.21
C LEU A 60 10.44 -7.94 -2.84
N THR A 61 10.26 -7.93 -4.16
CA THR A 61 9.75 -6.76 -4.88
C THR A 61 8.29 -6.48 -4.53
N LEU A 62 7.50 -7.54 -4.38
CA LEU A 62 6.07 -7.48 -4.09
C LEU A 62 5.75 -7.58 -2.59
N ASN A 63 6.75 -7.45 -1.72
CA ASN A 63 6.57 -7.60 -0.27
C ASN A 63 5.48 -6.70 0.31
N ARG A 64 5.31 -5.50 -0.24
CA ARG A 64 4.26 -4.56 0.20
C ARG A 64 2.85 -5.10 -0.01
N PHE A 65 2.67 -6.02 -0.95
CA PHE A 65 1.40 -6.67 -1.21
C PHE A 65 1.12 -7.82 -0.23
N PHE A 66 2.17 -8.55 0.18
CA PHE A 66 2.04 -9.69 1.06
C PHE A 66 2.08 -9.33 2.55
N LEU A 67 2.72 -8.23 2.91
CA LEU A 67 2.96 -7.85 4.29
C LEU A 67 2.01 -6.75 4.75
N PRO A 68 1.66 -6.73 6.05
CA PRO A 68 0.74 -5.73 6.59
C PRO A 68 1.33 -4.32 6.54
N SER A 69 0.47 -3.35 6.28
CA SER A 69 0.79 -1.94 6.38
C SER A 69 0.01 -1.31 7.54
N ARG A 70 0.70 -0.52 8.35
CA ARG A 70 0.09 0.22 9.46
C ARG A 70 -0.09 1.67 9.07
N TYR A 71 -1.30 2.15 9.25
CA TYR A 71 -1.66 3.54 8.98
C TYR A 71 -1.96 4.26 10.29
N ARG A 72 -1.56 5.52 10.36
CA ARG A 72 -1.84 6.39 11.49
C ARG A 72 -2.28 7.75 10.99
N LEU A 73 -3.42 8.19 11.46
CA LEU A 73 -3.92 9.56 11.29
C LEU A 73 -3.72 10.32 12.60
N ASP A 74 -3.09 11.47 12.53
CA ASP A 74 -2.95 12.37 13.65
C ASP A 74 -3.27 13.83 13.25
N GLN A 75 -3.08 14.77 14.15
CA GLN A 75 -3.35 16.19 13.92
C GLN A 75 -2.51 16.80 12.80
N ASN A 76 -1.30 16.29 12.61
CA ASN A 76 -0.32 16.85 11.69
C ASN A 76 -0.42 16.26 10.28
N GLY A 77 -0.90 15.04 10.17
CA GLY A 77 -0.94 14.37 8.87
C GLY A 77 -1.28 12.89 8.96
N ILE A 78 -0.91 12.20 7.91
CA ILE A 78 -1.02 10.76 7.80
C ILE A 78 0.37 10.15 7.73
N ALA A 79 0.58 9.06 8.45
CA ALA A 79 1.78 8.24 8.36
C ALA A 79 1.41 6.82 8.00
N VAL A 80 2.22 6.19 7.16
CA VAL A 80 2.11 4.77 6.85
C VAL A 80 3.44 4.10 7.12
N ARG A 81 3.38 2.99 7.81
CA ARG A 81 4.56 2.17 8.11
C ARG A 81 4.46 0.85 7.36
N TYR A 82 5.41 0.64 6.48
CA TYR A 82 5.62 -0.63 5.79
C TYR A 82 6.68 -1.46 6.54
N PRO A 83 6.77 -2.76 6.29
CA PRO A 83 7.83 -3.59 6.86
C PRO A 83 9.24 -3.12 6.50
N PHE A 84 9.40 -2.53 5.30
CA PHE A 84 10.67 -2.01 4.80
C PHE A 84 10.58 -0.51 4.49
N GLY A 85 10.19 0.29 5.46
CA GLY A 85 10.17 1.73 5.32
C GLY A 85 8.89 2.38 5.83
N SER A 86 8.85 3.70 5.78
CA SER A 86 7.71 4.49 6.20
C SER A 86 7.56 5.73 5.32
N LYS A 87 6.34 6.24 5.23
CA LYS A 87 6.03 7.52 4.60
C LYS A 87 5.11 8.32 5.51
N SER A 88 5.26 9.64 5.48
CA SER A 88 4.35 10.55 6.15
C SER A 88 4.08 11.77 5.29
N LEU A 89 2.85 12.28 5.36
CA LEU A 89 2.43 13.50 4.68
C LEU A 89 1.67 14.37 5.67
N ARG A 90 1.94 15.67 5.65
CA ARG A 90 1.17 16.64 6.43
C ARG A 90 -0.13 17.00 5.70
N TRP A 91 -1.20 17.25 6.45
CA TRP A 91 -2.47 17.63 5.88
C TRP A 91 -2.38 18.86 4.97
N LYS A 92 -1.59 19.84 5.34
CA LYS A 92 -1.38 21.07 4.55
C LYS A 92 -0.72 20.85 3.20
N ASP A 93 0.02 19.75 3.02
CA ASP A 93 0.71 19.42 1.77
C ASP A 93 -0.19 18.62 0.82
N LEU A 94 -1.31 18.08 1.32
CA LEU A 94 -2.24 17.30 0.54
C LEU A 94 -3.18 18.19 -0.28
N ARG A 95 -3.35 17.84 -1.55
CA ARG A 95 -4.19 18.60 -2.49
C ARG A 95 -5.42 17.84 -2.97
N ARG A 96 -5.32 16.53 -3.07
CA ARG A 96 -6.40 15.68 -3.58
C ARG A 96 -6.44 14.35 -2.86
N PHE A 97 -7.66 13.83 -2.75
CA PHE A 97 -7.92 12.51 -2.18
C PHE A 97 -8.92 11.75 -3.05
N PRO A 98 -8.51 11.27 -4.25
CA PRO A 98 -9.34 10.32 -4.99
C PRO A 98 -9.43 9.01 -4.21
N HIS A 99 -10.64 8.51 -4.03
CA HIS A 99 -10.90 7.31 -3.24
C HIS A 99 -12.11 6.54 -3.77
N ASP A 100 -12.15 5.27 -3.41
CA ASP A 100 -13.29 4.37 -3.61
C ASP A 100 -13.62 3.64 -2.30
N GLN A 101 -14.39 2.55 -2.37
CA GLN A 101 -14.76 1.77 -1.19
C GLN A 101 -13.60 0.97 -0.60
N ALA A 102 -12.61 0.60 -1.39
CA ALA A 102 -11.49 -0.24 -0.98
C ALA A 102 -10.31 0.57 -0.45
N GLY A 103 -10.09 1.75 -1.01
CA GLY A 103 -8.94 2.57 -0.68
C GLY A 103 -8.97 3.93 -1.34
N GLY A 104 -7.90 4.69 -1.13
CA GLY A 104 -7.73 5.99 -1.73
C GLY A 104 -6.26 6.32 -1.95
N TYR A 105 -6.03 7.42 -2.63
CA TYR A 105 -4.70 7.92 -2.89
C TYR A 105 -4.59 9.37 -2.45
N LEU A 106 -3.69 9.63 -1.53
CA LEU A 106 -3.39 10.97 -1.06
C LEU A 106 -2.25 11.55 -1.88
N THR A 107 -2.51 12.62 -2.61
CA THR A 107 -1.53 13.25 -3.49
C THR A 107 -1.26 14.68 -3.09
N THR A 108 -0.01 15.10 -3.23
CA THR A 108 0.44 16.48 -3.05
C THR A 108 0.26 17.33 -4.31
N ARG A 109 -0.17 16.74 -5.43
CA ARG A 109 -0.35 17.42 -6.70
C ARG A 109 -1.81 17.82 -6.92
N ALA A 110 -2.01 19.06 -7.37
CA ALA A 110 -3.34 19.57 -7.74
C ALA A 110 -3.85 19.01 -9.07
N ARG A 111 -2.98 18.60 -9.98
CA ARG A 111 -3.32 18.04 -11.28
C ARG A 111 -3.05 16.54 -11.37
N LYS A 112 -3.84 15.84 -12.16
CA LYS A 112 -3.58 14.44 -12.50
C LYS A 112 -2.24 14.33 -13.21
N GLY A 113 -1.34 13.55 -12.66
CA GLY A 113 -0.02 13.24 -13.23
C GLY A 113 0.26 11.76 -13.14
N ALA A 114 1.02 11.22 -14.09
CA ALA A 114 1.30 9.78 -14.17
C ALA A 114 2.12 9.26 -12.98
N PHE A 115 2.94 10.11 -12.36
CA PHE A 115 3.82 9.70 -11.27
C PHE A 115 3.83 10.75 -10.14
N ASP A 116 3.27 10.38 -9.01
CA ASP A 116 3.43 11.12 -7.76
C ASP A 116 4.22 10.27 -6.76
N ARG A 117 5.52 10.50 -6.70
CA ARG A 117 6.41 9.76 -5.79
C ARG A 117 6.18 10.08 -4.31
N ARG A 118 5.53 11.20 -4.02
CA ARG A 118 5.25 11.66 -2.65
C ARG A 118 3.90 11.18 -2.13
N GLY A 119 3.01 10.76 -3.02
CA GLY A 119 1.68 10.29 -2.65
C GLY A 119 1.70 9.01 -1.82
N ILE A 120 0.65 8.84 -1.02
CA ILE A 120 0.43 7.64 -0.20
C ILE A 120 -0.84 6.96 -0.66
N SER A 121 -0.73 5.69 -0.98
CA SER A 121 -1.88 4.82 -1.19
C SER A 121 -2.39 4.31 0.15
N VAL A 122 -3.65 4.55 0.44
CA VAL A 122 -4.30 4.17 1.70
C VAL A 122 -5.33 3.09 1.42
N LEU A 123 -5.20 1.98 2.10
CA LEU A 123 -6.19 0.91 2.10
C LEU A 123 -7.06 1.03 3.35
N PHE A 124 -8.37 0.98 3.18
CA PHE A 124 -9.30 1.18 4.29
C PHE A 124 -9.66 -0.12 5.02
N GLY A 125 -9.52 -1.25 4.36
CA GLY A 125 -10.05 -2.50 4.87
C GLY A 125 -11.54 -2.41 5.13
N ALA A 126 -11.99 -2.92 6.28
CA ALA A 126 -13.38 -2.86 6.70
C ALA A 126 -13.79 -1.50 7.32
N ARG A 127 -12.87 -0.56 7.45
CA ARG A 127 -13.07 0.70 8.19
C ARG A 127 -13.24 1.93 7.28
N GLY A 128 -13.52 1.73 6.00
CA GLY A 128 -13.65 2.83 5.03
C GLY A 128 -14.66 3.90 5.44
N ALA A 129 -15.81 3.51 5.98
CA ALA A 129 -16.86 4.42 6.44
C ALA A 129 -16.41 5.34 7.59
N GLU A 130 -15.42 4.92 8.39
CA GLU A 130 -14.82 5.72 9.47
C GLU A 130 -13.65 6.57 8.97
N ILE A 131 -12.82 6.02 8.10
CA ILE A 131 -11.57 6.62 7.65
C ILE A 131 -11.81 7.77 6.67
N ILE A 132 -12.67 7.57 5.67
CA ILE A 132 -12.94 8.56 4.61
C ILE A 132 -13.39 9.91 5.17
N PRO A 133 -14.40 10.00 6.06
CA PRO A 133 -14.83 11.27 6.62
C PRO A 133 -13.73 11.97 7.43
N ARG A 134 -12.90 11.22 8.13
CA ARG A 134 -11.79 11.79 8.93
C ARG A 134 -10.72 12.42 8.05
N ILE A 135 -10.33 11.77 6.97
CA ILE A 135 -9.36 12.31 6.01
C ILE A 135 -9.91 13.59 5.37
N LYS A 136 -11.16 13.56 4.92
CA LYS A 136 -11.81 14.72 4.31
C LYS A 136 -11.88 15.90 5.28
N SER A 137 -12.31 15.66 6.51
CA SER A 137 -12.40 16.68 7.55
C SER A 137 -11.03 17.27 7.90
N ALA A 138 -9.99 16.43 7.99
CA ALA A 138 -8.63 16.87 8.26
C ALA A 138 -8.05 17.72 7.12
N MET A 139 -8.34 17.37 5.87
CA MET A 139 -7.92 18.16 4.70
C MET A 139 -8.63 19.51 4.62
N GLU A 140 -9.92 19.58 4.98
CA GLU A 140 -10.70 20.82 5.02
C GLU A 140 -10.22 21.75 6.13
N SER A 141 -9.84 21.19 7.27
CA SER A 141 -9.36 21.96 8.42
C SER A 141 -7.93 22.52 8.25
N ASN A 142 -7.18 22.00 7.30
CA ASN A 142 -5.78 22.37 7.01
C ASN A 142 -5.59 22.68 5.51
N PRO A 143 -6.21 23.76 5.02
CA PRO A 143 -6.13 24.11 3.61
C PRO A 143 -4.74 24.52 3.13
#